data_a600455d3b293488085bac9d26dc58a0
#
_entry.id   a600455d3b293488085bac9d26dc58a0
#
_cell.length_a   1.000
_cell.length_b   1.000
_cell.length_c   1.000
_cell.angle_alpha   90.00
_cell.angle_beta   90.00
_cell.angle_gamma   90.00
#
_symmetry.space_group_name_H-M   'P 1'
#
loop_
_entity.id
_entity.type
_entity.pdbx_description
1 polymer ?
#
loop_
_entity_poly.entity_id
_entity_poly.type
_entity_poly.pdbx_seq_one_letter_code
_entity_poly.pdbx_strand_id
1 'polypeptide(L)'
;ANTLEEALYKGLIAAGYKMKKHGGIFITVRDADKNEVGQLARKYADLGFTIYSTVGTARVIKDYGIDAIVVPKIHENAKENTLTLIESGIINYVISTSSKGRIPTRDSVKIRRKTVERNIPCLTSIDTANALAECLKSKYSEESTELVNLNDMRSEKVKLHFTKMQGIGNDYIYFDTFSQKINNPEGLSIRLSDRHFGIGGDGVILIGPSDVADAKMSMFNLDGSEGKMCGNGIRCVAKFLFDNGMVQGDTATVETLSGIKKLKVYKQDGLVSRVRVDMGKAELNPKNIPVAMAKTKIINEPAFIDGVEYKITCVSMGNPHCVVFCDNIDSLDIEKVGPAFENSPLFPERVNAEFVKVVDSNTIRMRVWERGSGETWACGTGACAVAVAAVENGYCKKNEDITVKLKGGDLVIKYTDDTVFLTGNAETCLLYTSP
;
A
#
# COMPACT_ATOMS: atom_id res chain seq x y z
N ALA A 1 0.10 -25.14 -5.37
CA ALA A 1 0.62 -24.31 -4.29
C ALA A 1 -0.25 -23.06 -4.19
N ASN A 2 -0.63 -22.67 -2.99
CA ASN A 2 -1.49 -21.53 -2.74
C ASN A 2 -0.68 -20.26 -2.40
N THR A 3 0.60 -20.41 -2.07
CA THR A 3 1.54 -19.32 -1.79
C THR A 3 2.85 -19.50 -2.52
N LEU A 4 3.64 -18.42 -2.63
CA LEU A 4 4.96 -18.46 -3.25
C LEU A 4 5.90 -19.37 -2.45
N GLU A 5 5.84 -19.31 -1.12
CA GLU A 5 6.67 -20.10 -0.22
C GLU A 5 6.37 -21.60 -0.38
N GLU A 6 5.09 -21.96 -0.47
CA GLU A 6 4.68 -23.35 -0.73
C GLU A 6 5.16 -23.83 -2.11
N ALA A 7 5.02 -22.99 -3.13
CA ALA A 7 5.48 -23.30 -4.49
C ALA A 7 6.99 -23.52 -4.54
N LEU A 8 7.76 -22.63 -3.89
CA LEU A 8 9.21 -22.73 -3.81
C LEU A 8 9.62 -23.99 -3.01
N TYR A 9 8.98 -24.26 -1.88
CA TYR A 9 9.22 -25.44 -1.06
C TYR A 9 9.01 -26.73 -1.87
N LYS A 10 7.86 -26.86 -2.53
CA LYS A 10 7.53 -28.02 -3.39
C LYS A 10 8.52 -28.18 -4.55
N GLY A 11 8.90 -27.05 -5.18
CA GLY A 11 9.87 -27.05 -6.28
C GLY A 11 11.24 -27.51 -5.85
N LEU A 12 11.72 -27.11 -4.68
CA LEU A 12 13.02 -27.53 -4.15
C LEU A 12 13.03 -29.02 -3.76
N ILE A 13 11.96 -29.52 -3.13
CA ILE A 13 11.82 -30.96 -2.83
C ILE A 13 11.76 -31.78 -4.13
N ALA A 14 10.99 -31.34 -5.12
CA ALA A 14 10.92 -32.02 -6.42
C ALA A 14 12.26 -32.05 -7.16
N ALA A 15 13.12 -31.05 -6.94
CA ALA A 15 14.50 -31.03 -7.44
C ALA A 15 15.45 -31.92 -6.61
N GLY A 16 14.96 -32.66 -5.61
CA GLY A 16 15.74 -33.59 -4.80
C GLY A 16 16.51 -32.96 -3.63
N TYR A 17 16.19 -31.69 -3.28
CA TYR A 17 16.83 -31.02 -2.14
C TYR A 17 16.16 -31.39 -0.81
N LYS A 18 16.96 -31.66 0.20
CA LYS A 18 16.49 -31.86 1.58
C LYS A 18 16.40 -30.50 2.28
N MET A 19 15.18 -30.08 2.60
CA MET A 19 14.89 -28.78 3.20
C MET A 19 15.15 -28.80 4.71
N LYS A 20 16.41 -28.53 5.14
CA LYS A 20 16.79 -28.44 6.56
C LYS A 20 16.48 -27.02 7.08
N LYS A 21 15.79 -26.94 8.24
CA LYS A 21 15.41 -25.68 8.88
C LYS A 21 16.49 -25.09 9.81
N HIS A 22 17.62 -25.78 9.99
CA HIS A 22 18.77 -25.35 10.78
C HIS A 22 20.04 -26.02 10.26
N GLY A 23 21.21 -25.56 10.66
CA GLY A 23 22.52 -26.10 10.27
C GLY A 23 23.46 -25.01 9.80
N GLY A 24 24.36 -25.32 8.87
CA GLY A 24 25.34 -24.36 8.34
C GLY A 24 24.91 -23.74 7.01
N ILE A 25 25.14 -22.46 6.85
CA ILE A 25 24.96 -21.73 5.58
C ILE A 25 26.25 -21.01 5.21
N PHE A 26 26.70 -21.15 3.96
CA PHE A 26 27.83 -20.41 3.45
C PHE A 26 27.36 -19.24 2.58
N ILE A 27 27.77 -18.02 2.94
CA ILE A 27 27.38 -16.79 2.25
C ILE A 27 28.61 -16.08 1.71
N THR A 28 28.66 -15.86 0.40
CA THR A 28 29.69 -15.05 -0.26
C THR A 28 29.06 -14.23 -1.38
N VAL A 29 29.20 -12.92 -1.32
CA VAL A 29 28.56 -12.00 -2.26
C VAL A 29 29.58 -11.09 -2.93
N ARG A 30 29.27 -10.67 -4.16
CA ARG A 30 30.03 -9.63 -4.86
C ARG A 30 29.84 -8.25 -4.17
N ASP A 31 30.71 -7.31 -4.47
CA ASP A 31 30.70 -5.99 -3.82
C ASP A 31 29.39 -5.22 -3.99
N ALA A 32 28.75 -5.34 -5.16
CA ALA A 32 27.47 -4.70 -5.43
C ALA A 32 26.31 -5.17 -4.53
N ASP A 33 26.39 -6.40 -4.00
CA ASP A 33 25.33 -7.01 -3.19
C ASP A 33 25.62 -6.90 -1.68
N LYS A 34 26.71 -6.23 -1.28
CA LYS A 34 27.12 -6.11 0.12
C LYS A 34 26.14 -5.30 0.98
N ASN A 35 25.45 -4.33 0.38
CA ASN A 35 24.48 -3.52 1.11
C ASN A 35 23.26 -4.32 1.60
N GLU A 36 22.95 -5.43 0.94
CA GLU A 36 21.76 -6.25 1.26
C GLU A 36 22.11 -7.50 2.08
N VAL A 37 23.39 -7.92 2.06
CA VAL A 37 23.80 -9.19 2.70
C VAL A 37 23.62 -9.20 4.20
N GLY A 38 23.70 -8.03 4.87
CA GLY A 38 23.52 -7.94 6.32
C GLY A 38 22.10 -8.29 6.76
N GLN A 39 21.10 -7.75 6.06
CA GLN A 39 19.69 -8.07 6.32
C GLN A 39 19.36 -9.53 5.98
N LEU A 40 19.92 -10.05 4.88
CA LEU A 40 19.79 -11.45 4.52
C LEU A 40 20.38 -12.37 5.58
N ALA A 41 21.60 -12.09 6.05
CA ALA A 41 22.27 -12.86 7.10
C ALA A 41 21.47 -12.87 8.41
N ARG A 42 20.82 -11.76 8.77
CA ARG A 42 19.93 -11.67 9.93
C ARG A 42 18.81 -12.69 9.85
N LYS A 43 18.12 -12.80 8.71
CA LYS A 43 17.04 -13.78 8.52
C LYS A 43 17.50 -15.22 8.79
N TYR A 44 18.68 -15.59 8.30
CA TYR A 44 19.21 -16.94 8.52
C TYR A 44 19.73 -17.14 9.94
N ALA A 45 20.32 -16.13 10.58
CA ALA A 45 20.71 -16.19 11.98
C ALA A 45 19.50 -16.37 12.90
N ASP A 46 18.40 -15.63 12.64
CA ASP A 46 17.14 -15.73 13.39
C ASP A 46 16.47 -17.11 13.21
N LEU A 47 16.73 -17.80 12.10
CA LEU A 47 16.32 -19.19 11.89
C LEU A 47 17.24 -20.22 12.57
N GLY A 48 18.33 -19.78 13.23
CA GLY A 48 19.26 -20.64 13.94
C GLY A 48 20.35 -21.26 13.05
N PHE A 49 20.62 -20.70 11.86
CA PHE A 49 21.74 -21.16 11.03
C PHE A 49 23.05 -20.58 11.51
N THR A 50 24.11 -21.46 11.54
CA THR A 50 25.49 -21.00 11.68
C THR A 50 25.99 -20.45 10.36
N ILE A 51 26.42 -19.18 10.36
CA ILE A 51 26.84 -18.48 9.14
C ILE A 51 28.36 -18.65 8.94
N TYR A 52 28.72 -19.14 7.77
CA TYR A 52 30.08 -19.20 7.27
C TYR A 52 30.22 -18.21 6.11
N SER A 53 31.35 -17.49 6.04
CA SER A 53 31.51 -16.48 5.01
C SER A 53 32.98 -16.19 4.68
N THR A 54 33.25 -15.69 3.47
CA THR A 54 34.56 -15.17 3.09
C THR A 54 34.85 -13.85 3.80
N VAL A 55 36.12 -13.53 4.02
CA VAL A 55 36.57 -12.34 4.80
C VAL A 55 35.83 -11.06 4.49
N GLY A 56 35.71 -10.73 3.19
CA GLY A 56 35.08 -9.47 2.77
C GLY A 56 33.55 -9.41 3.02
N THR A 57 32.86 -10.55 2.94
CA THR A 57 31.42 -10.65 3.23
C THR A 57 31.20 -10.76 4.74
N ALA A 58 32.04 -11.52 5.46
CA ALA A 58 31.97 -11.65 6.91
C ALA A 58 32.11 -10.32 7.65
N ARG A 59 32.98 -9.41 7.15
CA ARG A 59 33.11 -8.06 7.72
C ARG A 59 31.79 -7.31 7.71
N VAL A 60 31.12 -7.29 6.56
CA VAL A 60 29.81 -6.61 6.42
C VAL A 60 28.75 -7.27 7.31
N ILE A 61 28.68 -8.61 7.37
CA ILE A 61 27.74 -9.32 8.23
C ILE A 61 27.97 -8.97 9.70
N LYS A 62 29.23 -8.84 10.12
CA LYS A 62 29.61 -8.47 11.48
C LYS A 62 29.22 -7.04 11.84
N ASP A 63 29.26 -6.10 10.89
CA ASP A 63 28.80 -4.72 11.09
C ASP A 63 27.29 -4.64 11.42
N TYR A 64 26.53 -5.66 11.03
CA TYR A 64 25.13 -5.86 11.42
C TYR A 64 24.93 -6.58 12.77
N GLY A 65 26.04 -6.81 13.53
CA GLY A 65 26.01 -7.51 14.82
C GLY A 65 25.68 -8.99 14.72
N ILE A 66 26.07 -9.66 13.62
CA ILE A 66 25.84 -11.08 13.39
C ILE A 66 27.20 -11.79 13.35
N ASP A 67 27.32 -12.87 14.11
CA ASP A 67 28.52 -13.69 14.09
C ASP A 67 28.59 -14.52 12.80
N ALA A 68 29.75 -14.44 12.13
CA ALA A 68 30.04 -15.23 10.96
C ALA A 68 31.45 -15.86 11.07
N ILE A 69 31.51 -17.16 10.85
CA ILE A 69 32.77 -17.91 10.83
C ILE A 69 33.48 -17.63 9.51
N VAL A 70 34.67 -17.06 9.59
CA VAL A 70 35.47 -16.71 8.42
C VAL A 70 36.09 -17.93 7.79
N VAL A 71 35.92 -18.09 6.49
CA VAL A 71 36.48 -19.21 5.70
C VAL A 71 37.39 -18.65 4.61
N PRO A 72 38.61 -19.14 4.47
CA PRO A 72 39.53 -18.75 3.40
C PRO A 72 38.96 -19.03 2.02
N LYS A 73 39.27 -18.15 1.05
CA LYS A 73 38.94 -18.38 -0.36
C LYS A 73 39.82 -19.52 -0.95
N ILE A 74 39.32 -20.08 -2.05
CA ILE A 74 39.99 -21.23 -2.73
C ILE A 74 41.41 -20.85 -3.18
N HIS A 75 41.63 -19.66 -3.69
CA HIS A 75 42.92 -19.18 -4.19
C HIS A 75 43.93 -18.83 -3.08
N GLU A 76 43.52 -18.78 -1.82
CA GLU A 76 44.42 -18.53 -0.67
C GLU A 76 45.21 -19.78 -0.24
N ASN A 77 44.98 -20.93 -0.90
CA ASN A 77 45.69 -22.19 -0.71
C ASN A 77 45.75 -22.71 0.74
N ALA A 78 44.78 -22.30 1.58
CA ALA A 78 44.67 -22.84 2.94
C ALA A 78 44.22 -24.32 2.93
N LYS A 79 44.69 -25.11 3.89
CA LYS A 79 44.25 -26.53 4.03
C LYS A 79 42.74 -26.63 4.22
N GLU A 80 42.17 -25.71 5.02
CA GLU A 80 40.74 -25.54 5.19
C GLU A 80 40.28 -24.30 4.42
N ASN A 81 39.48 -24.49 3.41
CA ASN A 81 38.99 -23.45 2.54
C ASN A 81 37.51 -23.70 2.19
N THR A 82 36.95 -22.85 1.39
CA THR A 82 35.52 -22.93 0.98
C THR A 82 35.14 -24.30 0.39
N LEU A 83 35.97 -24.95 -0.38
CA LEU A 83 35.64 -26.26 -0.96
C LEU A 83 35.65 -27.38 0.08
N THR A 84 36.66 -27.42 0.97
CA THR A 84 36.70 -28.39 2.05
C THR A 84 35.55 -28.22 3.04
N LEU A 85 35.13 -27.00 3.30
CA LEU A 85 33.94 -26.70 4.09
C LEU A 85 32.66 -27.28 3.44
N ILE A 86 32.47 -27.09 2.14
CA ILE A 86 31.32 -27.67 1.42
C ILE A 86 31.37 -29.19 1.43
N GLU A 87 32.55 -29.78 1.37
CA GLU A 87 32.76 -31.25 1.43
C GLU A 87 32.49 -31.84 2.81
N SER A 88 32.67 -31.08 3.88
CA SER A 88 32.53 -31.56 5.27
C SER A 88 31.11 -32.01 5.63
N GLY A 89 30.10 -31.63 4.84
CA GLY A 89 28.68 -31.93 5.11
C GLY A 89 28.01 -31.03 6.15
N ILE A 90 28.73 -30.05 6.70
CA ILE A 90 28.18 -29.08 7.67
C ILE A 90 27.28 -28.08 6.97
N ILE A 91 27.54 -27.74 5.70
CA ILE A 91 26.81 -26.74 4.93
C ILE A 91 25.56 -27.35 4.29
N ASN A 92 24.42 -26.72 4.56
CA ASN A 92 23.10 -27.11 4.01
C ASN A 92 22.68 -26.24 2.85
N TYR A 93 23.11 -24.98 2.83
CA TYR A 93 22.80 -24.00 1.78
C TYR A 93 24.04 -23.17 1.45
N VAL A 94 24.15 -22.79 0.19
CA VAL A 94 25.19 -21.89 -0.28
C VAL A 94 24.55 -20.70 -0.99
N ILE A 95 24.90 -19.48 -0.58
CA ILE A 95 24.54 -18.24 -1.26
C ILE A 95 25.83 -17.69 -1.87
N SER A 96 25.92 -17.70 -3.21
CA SER A 96 27.12 -17.27 -3.93
C SER A 96 26.73 -16.40 -5.10
N THR A 97 26.70 -15.07 -4.90
CA THR A 97 26.51 -14.11 -5.99
C THR A 97 27.86 -13.87 -6.69
N SER A 98 27.84 -13.76 -8.00
CA SER A 98 29.05 -13.56 -8.80
C SER A 98 28.91 -12.40 -9.77
N SER A 99 30.03 -11.73 -10.08
CA SER A 99 30.10 -10.77 -11.20
C SER A 99 29.82 -11.48 -12.53
N LYS A 100 29.32 -10.73 -13.52
CA LYS A 100 29.01 -11.22 -14.87
C LYS A 100 30.22 -11.94 -15.49
N GLY A 101 29.98 -13.07 -16.15
CA GLY A 101 30.95 -13.82 -16.95
C GLY A 101 31.17 -15.26 -16.46
N ARG A 102 31.35 -16.21 -17.38
CA ARG A 102 31.58 -17.65 -17.15
C ARG A 102 33.09 -17.99 -17.30
N ILE A 103 33.94 -17.49 -16.40
CA ILE A 103 35.35 -17.89 -16.40
C ILE A 103 35.51 -19.12 -15.50
N PRO A 104 35.90 -20.29 -16.05
CA PRO A 104 35.93 -21.56 -15.30
C PRO A 104 36.87 -21.57 -14.10
N THR A 105 37.89 -20.72 -14.12
CA THR A 105 38.89 -20.62 -13.03
C THR A 105 38.42 -19.82 -11.81
N ARG A 106 37.28 -19.12 -11.91
CA ARG A 106 36.76 -18.31 -10.79
C ARG A 106 36.26 -19.22 -9.65
N ASP A 107 36.48 -18.79 -8.42
CA ASP A 107 36.01 -19.46 -7.21
C ASP A 107 34.53 -19.75 -7.21
N SER A 108 33.69 -18.79 -7.71
CA SER A 108 32.25 -18.97 -7.79
C SER A 108 31.82 -20.13 -8.70
N VAL A 109 32.55 -20.43 -9.76
CA VAL A 109 32.29 -21.58 -10.64
C VAL A 109 32.64 -22.88 -9.94
N LYS A 110 33.80 -22.94 -9.25
CA LYS A 110 34.22 -24.07 -8.48
C LYS A 110 33.26 -24.39 -7.33
N ILE A 111 32.80 -23.33 -6.61
CA ILE A 111 31.81 -23.47 -5.53
C ILE A 111 30.50 -24.07 -6.09
N ARG A 112 29.96 -23.53 -7.18
CA ARG A 112 28.70 -24.06 -7.77
C ARG A 112 28.86 -25.52 -8.21
N ARG A 113 29.96 -25.85 -8.87
CA ARG A 113 30.21 -27.24 -9.26
C ARG A 113 30.22 -28.16 -8.06
N LYS A 114 30.92 -27.77 -6.98
CA LYS A 114 31.03 -28.56 -5.76
C LYS A 114 29.68 -28.70 -5.04
N THR A 115 28.84 -27.66 -5.03
CA THR A 115 27.50 -27.74 -4.43
C THR A 115 26.59 -28.69 -5.20
N VAL A 116 26.64 -28.69 -6.54
CA VAL A 116 25.92 -29.67 -7.37
C VAL A 116 26.36 -31.09 -7.10
N GLU A 117 27.67 -31.33 -7.04
CA GLU A 117 28.25 -32.66 -6.72
C GLU A 117 27.81 -33.19 -5.35
N ARG A 118 27.50 -32.28 -4.41
CA ARG A 118 27.07 -32.61 -3.04
C ARG A 118 25.57 -32.52 -2.81
N ASN A 119 24.81 -32.21 -3.85
CA ASN A 119 23.36 -31.97 -3.80
C ASN A 119 22.98 -30.92 -2.76
N ILE A 120 23.73 -29.80 -2.69
CA ILE A 120 23.48 -28.65 -1.81
C ILE A 120 22.88 -27.53 -2.63
N PRO A 121 21.71 -26.93 -2.23
CA PRO A 121 21.13 -25.79 -2.90
C PRO A 121 22.11 -24.61 -2.97
N CYS A 122 22.38 -24.11 -4.17
CA CYS A 122 23.26 -22.97 -4.41
C CYS A 122 22.46 -21.81 -5.03
N LEU A 123 22.24 -20.78 -4.23
CA LEU A 123 21.49 -19.60 -4.61
C LEU A 123 22.43 -18.53 -5.15
N THR A 124 22.07 -17.93 -6.28
CA THR A 124 22.96 -17.02 -7.03
C THR A 124 22.50 -15.58 -7.06
N SER A 125 21.36 -15.26 -6.40
CA SER A 125 20.86 -13.91 -6.21
C SER A 125 20.38 -13.70 -4.76
N ILE A 126 20.38 -12.46 -4.31
CA ILE A 126 19.89 -12.06 -2.99
C ILE A 126 18.37 -12.31 -2.90
N ASP A 127 17.61 -12.01 -3.95
CA ASP A 127 16.16 -12.21 -3.98
C ASP A 127 15.76 -13.67 -3.76
N THR A 128 16.42 -14.60 -4.48
CA THR A 128 16.17 -16.03 -4.31
C THR A 128 16.58 -16.52 -2.91
N ALA A 129 17.65 -15.94 -2.35
CA ALA A 129 18.08 -16.26 -1.00
C ALA A 129 17.10 -15.74 0.07
N ASN A 130 16.50 -14.55 -0.14
CA ASN A 130 15.44 -14.02 0.70
C ASN A 130 14.18 -14.91 0.62
N ALA A 131 13.75 -15.29 -0.58
CA ALA A 131 12.59 -16.17 -0.78
C ALA A 131 12.80 -17.55 -0.09
N LEU A 132 14.01 -18.09 -0.14
CA LEU A 132 14.35 -19.33 0.59
C LEU A 132 14.25 -19.11 2.12
N ALA A 133 14.73 -17.99 2.66
CA ALA A 133 14.62 -17.70 4.09
C ALA A 133 13.16 -17.66 4.56
N GLU A 134 12.28 -17.01 3.81
CA GLU A 134 10.84 -16.98 4.10
C GLU A 134 10.21 -18.39 3.98
N CYS A 135 10.64 -19.17 2.97
CA CYS A 135 10.23 -20.57 2.82
C CYS A 135 10.63 -21.43 4.03
N LEU A 136 11.85 -21.28 4.54
CA LEU A 136 12.34 -22.02 5.71
C LEU A 136 11.65 -21.58 7.02
N LYS A 137 11.28 -20.29 7.12
CA LYS A 137 10.50 -19.76 8.23
C LYS A 137 9.06 -20.30 8.25
N SER A 138 8.53 -20.67 7.09
CA SER A 138 7.17 -21.16 6.95
C SER A 138 6.95 -22.49 7.68
N LYS A 139 5.66 -22.81 7.93
CA LYS A 139 5.26 -24.07 8.55
C LYS A 139 5.26 -25.29 7.61
N TYR A 140 5.60 -25.10 6.33
CA TYR A 140 5.56 -26.17 5.34
C TYR A 140 6.62 -27.24 5.63
N SER A 141 6.22 -28.51 5.50
CA SER A 141 7.04 -29.71 5.61
C SER A 141 6.58 -30.71 4.54
N GLU A 142 7.35 -31.79 4.32
CA GLU A 142 6.96 -32.86 3.39
C GLU A 142 5.60 -33.47 3.77
N GLU A 143 5.31 -33.55 5.08
CA GLU A 143 4.07 -34.10 5.62
C GLU A 143 2.88 -33.14 5.54
N SER A 144 3.12 -31.83 5.52
CA SER A 144 2.10 -30.80 5.49
C SER A 144 1.80 -30.27 4.09
N THR A 145 2.50 -30.72 3.06
CA THR A 145 2.28 -30.29 1.67
C THR A 145 1.35 -31.27 0.96
N GLU A 146 0.18 -30.76 0.54
CA GLU A 146 -0.79 -31.51 -0.26
C GLU A 146 -0.38 -31.49 -1.75
N LEU A 147 -0.58 -32.64 -2.44
CA LEU A 147 -0.51 -32.69 -3.88
C LEU A 147 -1.72 -32.00 -4.46
N VAL A 148 -1.53 -30.92 -5.21
CA VAL A 148 -2.60 -30.20 -5.90
C VAL A 148 -2.54 -30.56 -7.38
N ASN A 149 -3.65 -31.06 -7.93
CA ASN A 149 -3.78 -31.30 -9.35
C ASN A 149 -3.86 -29.95 -10.09
N LEU A 150 -2.89 -29.69 -10.96
CA LEU A 150 -2.85 -28.44 -11.74
C LEU A 150 -4.08 -28.25 -12.64
N ASN A 151 -4.73 -29.33 -13.07
CA ASN A 151 -5.96 -29.25 -13.84
C ASN A 151 -7.13 -28.77 -12.99
N ASP A 152 -7.19 -29.17 -11.72
CA ASP A 152 -8.23 -28.72 -10.78
C ASP A 152 -8.04 -27.25 -10.39
N MET A 153 -6.81 -26.77 -10.32
CA MET A 153 -6.50 -25.33 -10.15
C MET A 153 -6.93 -24.47 -11.35
N ARG A 154 -7.02 -25.05 -12.54
CA ARG A 154 -7.48 -24.38 -13.75
C ARG A 154 -8.98 -24.50 -14.01
N SER A 155 -9.67 -25.43 -13.32
CA SER A 155 -11.06 -25.80 -13.60
C SER A 155 -12.10 -25.01 -12.82
N GLU A 156 -11.77 -24.43 -11.69
CA GLU A 156 -12.69 -23.54 -10.97
C GLU A 156 -12.50 -22.10 -11.40
N LYS A 157 -13.05 -21.75 -12.55
CA LYS A 157 -13.37 -20.37 -12.85
C LYS A 157 -14.47 -19.94 -11.88
N VAL A 158 -14.07 -19.28 -10.82
CA VAL A 158 -15.06 -18.66 -9.90
C VAL A 158 -15.66 -17.48 -10.63
N LYS A 159 -16.95 -17.54 -10.85
CA LYS A 159 -17.74 -16.44 -11.39
C LYS A 159 -17.93 -15.40 -10.31
N LEU A 160 -17.41 -14.21 -10.50
CA LEU A 160 -17.57 -13.09 -9.57
C LEU A 160 -18.53 -12.06 -10.16
N HIS A 161 -19.47 -11.62 -9.34
CA HIS A 161 -20.37 -10.53 -9.67
C HIS A 161 -19.82 -9.23 -9.08
N PHE A 162 -19.73 -8.20 -9.88
CA PHE A 162 -19.26 -6.89 -9.42
C PHE A 162 -20.13 -5.76 -9.95
N THR A 163 -20.09 -4.64 -9.24
CA THR A 163 -20.66 -3.37 -9.68
C THR A 163 -19.53 -2.38 -9.82
N LYS A 164 -19.40 -1.71 -10.97
CA LYS A 164 -18.47 -0.59 -11.10
C LYS A 164 -19.20 0.71 -10.79
N MET A 165 -18.70 1.47 -9.84
CA MET A 165 -19.31 2.72 -9.40
C MET A 165 -18.25 3.81 -9.24
N GLN A 166 -18.67 5.07 -9.33
CA GLN A 166 -17.80 6.22 -9.16
C GLN A 166 -18.47 7.32 -8.31
N GLY A 167 -17.64 8.10 -7.63
CA GLY A 167 -18.03 9.35 -6.99
C GLY A 167 -17.10 10.46 -7.44
N ILE A 168 -17.62 11.37 -8.27
CA ILE A 168 -16.88 12.50 -8.87
C ILE A 168 -15.54 12.10 -9.54
N GLY A 169 -15.57 11.04 -10.36
CA GLY A 169 -14.42 10.56 -11.14
C GLY A 169 -13.47 9.60 -10.44
N ASN A 170 -13.65 9.34 -9.14
CA ASN A 170 -12.93 8.32 -8.40
C ASN A 170 -13.72 7.01 -8.47
N ASP A 171 -13.23 6.02 -9.23
CA ASP A 171 -13.95 4.83 -9.63
C ASP A 171 -13.38 3.56 -9.03
N TYR A 172 -14.24 2.75 -8.41
CA TYR A 172 -13.88 1.47 -7.79
C TYR A 172 -14.72 0.32 -8.35
N ILE A 173 -14.21 -0.88 -8.17
CA ILE A 173 -14.89 -2.15 -8.46
C ILE A 173 -15.44 -2.68 -7.14
N TYR A 174 -16.77 -2.80 -7.02
CA TYR A 174 -17.46 -3.19 -5.80
C TYR A 174 -17.88 -4.64 -5.85
N PHE A 175 -17.59 -5.39 -4.79
CA PHE A 175 -18.02 -6.77 -4.61
C PHE A 175 -18.94 -6.88 -3.39
N ASP A 176 -20.10 -7.49 -3.59
CA ASP A 176 -21.01 -7.90 -2.54
C ASP A 176 -20.48 -9.18 -1.87
N THR A 177 -19.97 -9.07 -0.65
CA THR A 177 -19.49 -10.21 0.13
C THR A 177 -20.53 -10.76 1.13
N PHE A 178 -21.78 -10.28 1.06
CA PHE A 178 -22.91 -10.98 1.67
C PHE A 178 -23.27 -12.24 0.86
N SER A 179 -23.13 -12.19 -0.46
CA SER A 179 -23.53 -13.26 -1.37
C SER A 179 -22.37 -14.05 -1.96
N GLN A 180 -21.15 -13.55 -1.93
CA GLN A 180 -19.97 -14.19 -2.51
C GLN A 180 -18.72 -14.04 -1.64
N LYS A 181 -17.81 -15.01 -1.72
CA LYS A 181 -16.56 -15.01 -0.95
C LYS A 181 -15.38 -14.57 -1.83
N ILE A 182 -14.62 -13.61 -1.33
CA ILE A 182 -13.37 -13.16 -1.94
C ILE A 182 -12.20 -13.64 -1.07
N ASN A 183 -11.34 -14.51 -1.59
CA ASN A 183 -10.28 -15.16 -0.81
C ASN A 183 -8.97 -14.37 -0.79
N ASN A 184 -8.70 -13.55 -1.80
CA ASN A 184 -7.48 -12.75 -1.94
C ASN A 184 -7.82 -11.39 -2.53
N PRO A 185 -8.35 -10.45 -1.72
CA PRO A 185 -8.78 -9.15 -2.20
C PRO A 185 -7.62 -8.28 -2.69
N GLU A 186 -6.43 -8.38 -2.08
CA GLU A 186 -5.23 -7.64 -2.48
C GLU A 186 -4.82 -8.03 -3.91
N GLY A 187 -4.65 -9.32 -4.17
CA GLY A 187 -4.29 -9.83 -5.50
C GLY A 187 -5.40 -9.59 -6.53
N LEU A 188 -6.66 -9.61 -6.10
CA LEU A 188 -7.80 -9.29 -6.95
C LEU A 188 -7.77 -7.79 -7.34
N SER A 189 -7.47 -6.91 -6.38
CA SER A 189 -7.38 -5.47 -6.63
C SER A 189 -6.29 -5.14 -7.64
N ILE A 190 -5.08 -5.65 -7.46
CA ILE A 190 -3.96 -5.46 -8.41
C ILE A 190 -4.37 -5.88 -9.82
N ARG A 191 -5.00 -7.05 -9.96
CA ARG A 191 -5.36 -7.60 -11.26
C ARG A 191 -6.51 -6.85 -11.93
N LEU A 192 -7.58 -6.55 -11.18
CA LEU A 192 -8.79 -5.97 -11.76
C LEU A 192 -8.71 -4.46 -11.95
N SER A 193 -7.89 -3.76 -11.16
CA SER A 193 -7.76 -2.30 -11.25
C SER A 193 -6.94 -1.83 -12.45
N ASP A 194 -6.18 -2.72 -13.07
CA ASP A 194 -5.45 -2.40 -14.30
C ASP A 194 -6.42 -1.94 -15.40
N ARG A 195 -6.19 -0.73 -15.94
CA ARG A 195 -7.09 -0.10 -16.92
C ARG A 195 -6.93 -0.66 -18.34
N HIS A 196 -5.89 -1.46 -18.59
CA HIS A 196 -5.62 -2.06 -19.90
C HIS A 196 -5.86 -3.58 -19.93
N PHE A 197 -5.56 -4.27 -18.82
CA PHE A 197 -5.64 -5.73 -18.74
C PHE A 197 -6.67 -6.24 -17.73
N GLY A 198 -7.31 -5.34 -16.98
CA GLY A 198 -8.37 -5.63 -16.02
C GLY A 198 -9.70 -4.96 -16.38
N ILE A 199 -10.51 -4.71 -15.36
CA ILE A 199 -11.75 -3.91 -15.47
C ILE A 199 -11.40 -2.42 -15.50
N GLY A 200 -10.31 -2.05 -14.84
CA GLY A 200 -9.85 -0.69 -14.64
C GLY A 200 -10.57 0.03 -13.51
N GLY A 201 -9.82 0.66 -12.64
CA GLY A 201 -10.36 1.44 -11.51
C GLY A 201 -9.24 1.88 -10.57
N ASP A 202 -9.61 2.64 -9.53
CA ASP A 202 -8.66 3.10 -8.51
C ASP A 202 -8.45 2.04 -7.41
N GLY A 203 -9.18 0.92 -7.50
CA GLY A 203 -9.09 -0.20 -6.58
C GLY A 203 -10.36 -1.03 -6.50
N VAL A 204 -10.43 -1.86 -5.47
CA VAL A 204 -11.55 -2.74 -5.16
C VAL A 204 -12.15 -2.36 -3.81
N ILE A 205 -13.48 -2.40 -3.70
CA ILE A 205 -14.20 -2.24 -2.43
C ILE A 205 -15.07 -3.47 -2.20
N LEU A 206 -14.92 -4.08 -1.02
CA LEU A 206 -15.77 -5.15 -0.55
C LEU A 206 -16.86 -4.56 0.36
N ILE A 207 -18.10 -4.95 0.10
CA ILE A 207 -19.27 -4.59 0.91
C ILE A 207 -19.76 -5.88 1.55
N GLY A 208 -19.67 -5.98 2.86
CA GLY A 208 -19.99 -7.22 3.56
C GLY A 208 -20.67 -7.02 4.92
N PRO A 209 -20.96 -8.11 5.63
CA PRO A 209 -21.58 -8.06 6.93
C PRO A 209 -20.70 -7.38 7.98
N SER A 210 -21.34 -6.75 8.96
CA SER A 210 -20.72 -6.16 10.14
C SER A 210 -21.50 -6.56 11.38
N ASP A 211 -20.80 -6.78 12.49
CA ASP A 211 -21.42 -7.06 13.79
C ASP A 211 -21.83 -5.78 14.54
N VAL A 212 -21.41 -4.60 14.04
CA VAL A 212 -21.55 -3.32 14.75
C VAL A 212 -22.19 -2.21 13.91
N ALA A 213 -22.46 -2.48 12.62
CA ALA A 213 -23.03 -1.53 11.66
C ALA A 213 -23.93 -2.26 10.66
N ASP A 214 -24.63 -1.50 9.79
CA ASP A 214 -25.48 -2.09 8.75
C ASP A 214 -24.66 -2.84 7.68
N ALA A 215 -23.43 -2.39 7.45
CA ALA A 215 -22.47 -3.05 6.56
C ALA A 215 -21.03 -2.71 6.95
N LYS A 216 -20.08 -3.50 6.41
CA LYS A 216 -18.64 -3.25 6.47
C LYS A 216 -18.12 -2.92 5.09
N MET A 217 -17.27 -1.90 5.01
CA MET A 217 -16.49 -1.52 3.84
C MET A 217 -15.02 -1.87 4.06
N SER A 218 -14.46 -2.75 3.24
CA SER A 218 -13.02 -2.97 3.13
C SER A 218 -12.55 -2.54 1.75
N MET A 219 -11.55 -1.65 1.68
CA MET A 219 -11.07 -1.13 0.41
C MET A 219 -9.61 -1.48 0.17
N PHE A 220 -9.30 -1.77 -1.07
CA PHE A 220 -7.95 -2.12 -1.53
C PHE A 220 -7.59 -1.23 -2.71
N ASN A 221 -6.47 -0.54 -2.59
CA ASN A 221 -5.94 0.31 -3.65
C ASN A 221 -5.48 -0.51 -4.86
N LEU A 222 -5.18 0.15 -5.96
CA LEU A 222 -4.71 -0.52 -7.19
C LEU A 222 -3.41 -1.31 -7.00
N ASP A 223 -2.59 -0.99 -5.99
CA ASP A 223 -1.36 -1.70 -5.61
C ASP A 223 -1.60 -2.87 -4.63
N GLY A 224 -2.87 -3.10 -4.24
CA GLY A 224 -3.28 -4.13 -3.31
C GLY A 224 -3.21 -3.73 -1.83
N SER A 225 -2.69 -2.55 -1.50
CA SER A 225 -2.67 -2.07 -0.12
C SER A 225 -4.08 -1.78 0.41
N GLU A 226 -4.36 -2.14 1.67
CA GLU A 226 -5.64 -1.85 2.30
C GLU A 226 -5.71 -0.39 2.76
N GLY A 227 -6.74 0.31 2.31
CA GLY A 227 -7.03 1.69 2.68
C GLY A 227 -7.97 1.79 3.88
N LYS A 228 -7.78 2.81 4.71
CA LYS A 228 -8.60 2.99 5.93
C LYS A 228 -10.05 3.41 5.63
N MET A 229 -10.26 4.32 4.68
CA MET A 229 -11.55 4.82 4.24
C MET A 229 -11.38 5.73 3.00
N CYS A 230 -12.36 5.73 2.11
CA CYS A 230 -12.47 6.66 1.00
C CYS A 230 -13.84 7.34 1.04
N GLY A 231 -13.85 8.68 1.13
CA GLY A 231 -15.09 9.47 1.16
C GLY A 231 -15.94 9.33 -0.10
N ASN A 232 -15.29 9.12 -1.26
CA ASN A 232 -15.99 8.87 -2.53
C ASN A 232 -16.54 7.43 -2.56
N GLY A 233 -15.70 6.46 -2.20
CA GLY A 233 -16.07 5.05 -2.17
C GLY A 233 -17.23 4.74 -1.22
N ILE A 234 -17.25 5.33 -0.02
CA ILE A 234 -18.31 5.05 0.95
C ILE A 234 -19.67 5.60 0.52
N ARG A 235 -19.71 6.67 -0.31
CA ARG A 235 -20.97 7.14 -0.89
C ARG A 235 -21.56 6.10 -1.86
N CYS A 236 -20.70 5.47 -2.64
CA CYS A 236 -21.11 4.36 -3.52
C CYS A 236 -21.54 3.13 -2.73
N VAL A 237 -20.89 2.82 -1.59
CA VAL A 237 -21.36 1.76 -0.66
C VAL A 237 -22.80 2.07 -0.19
N ALA A 238 -23.08 3.29 0.26
CA ALA A 238 -24.45 3.65 0.65
C ALA A 238 -25.44 3.49 -0.50
N LYS A 239 -25.10 3.98 -1.70
CA LYS A 239 -25.97 3.80 -2.89
C LYS A 239 -26.20 2.31 -3.16
N PHE A 240 -25.17 1.48 -3.12
CA PHE A 240 -25.28 0.03 -3.31
C PHE A 240 -26.24 -0.59 -2.31
N LEU A 241 -26.11 -0.29 -1.03
CA LEU A 241 -26.96 -0.85 0.04
C LEU A 241 -28.45 -0.49 -0.13
N PHE A 242 -28.74 0.79 -0.43
CA PHE A 242 -30.11 1.26 -0.54
C PHE A 242 -30.77 0.88 -1.87
N ASP A 243 -30.05 0.95 -2.99
CA ASP A 243 -30.60 0.62 -4.31
C ASP A 243 -30.86 -0.90 -4.45
N ASN A 244 -30.12 -1.74 -3.70
CA ASN A 244 -30.37 -3.18 -3.61
C ASN A 244 -31.33 -3.57 -2.46
N GLY A 245 -31.92 -2.62 -1.74
CA GLY A 245 -32.90 -2.87 -0.69
C GLY A 245 -32.34 -3.55 0.57
N MET A 246 -31.00 -3.52 0.76
CA MET A 246 -30.34 -4.15 1.90
C MET A 246 -30.52 -3.35 3.19
N VAL A 247 -30.76 -2.04 3.09
CA VAL A 247 -31.05 -1.14 4.21
C VAL A 247 -32.33 -0.36 3.92
N GLN A 248 -33.16 -0.16 4.96
CA GLN A 248 -34.41 0.60 4.89
C GLN A 248 -34.24 2.04 5.39
N GLY A 249 -35.16 2.95 5.00
CA GLY A 249 -35.14 4.34 5.41
C GLY A 249 -34.27 5.23 4.54
N ASP A 250 -33.57 6.20 5.16
CA ASP A 250 -32.70 7.17 4.49
C ASP A 250 -31.31 7.30 5.15
N THR A 251 -31.03 6.52 6.18
CA THR A 251 -29.75 6.53 6.92
C THR A 251 -29.19 5.14 7.04
N ALA A 252 -27.86 5.02 7.00
CA ALA A 252 -27.12 3.80 7.23
C ALA A 252 -25.85 4.07 8.01
N THR A 253 -25.34 3.02 8.65
CA THR A 253 -24.02 2.99 9.28
C THR A 253 -23.11 2.03 8.53
N VAL A 254 -21.86 2.41 8.33
CA VAL A 254 -20.85 1.57 7.66
C VAL A 254 -19.59 1.50 8.51
N GLU A 255 -19.21 0.27 8.87
CA GLU A 255 -17.93 0.00 9.53
C GLU A 255 -16.79 0.16 8.54
N THR A 256 -15.76 0.89 8.94
CA THR A 256 -14.51 1.08 8.19
C THR A 256 -13.31 0.97 9.15
N LEU A 257 -12.09 0.86 8.62
CA LEU A 257 -10.87 0.94 9.45
C LEU A 257 -10.67 2.32 10.13
N SER A 258 -11.43 3.35 9.69
CA SER A 258 -11.48 4.67 10.32
C SER A 258 -12.66 4.84 11.29
N GLY A 259 -13.27 3.73 11.74
CA GLY A 259 -14.45 3.71 12.59
C GLY A 259 -15.77 3.67 11.81
N ILE A 260 -16.88 3.69 12.56
CA ILE A 260 -18.23 3.65 11.99
C ILE A 260 -18.58 5.01 11.42
N LYS A 261 -19.00 5.03 10.14
CA LYS A 261 -19.47 6.23 9.45
C LYS A 261 -20.99 6.23 9.34
N LYS A 262 -21.60 7.39 9.65
CA LYS A 262 -23.04 7.61 9.49
C LYS A 262 -23.29 8.28 8.13
N LEU A 263 -24.19 7.68 7.37
CA LEU A 263 -24.53 8.10 6.02
C LEU A 263 -26.00 8.45 5.94
N LYS A 264 -26.33 9.52 5.19
CA LYS A 264 -27.69 9.86 4.84
C LYS A 264 -27.83 9.94 3.33
N VAL A 265 -28.80 9.22 2.76
CA VAL A 265 -29.04 9.20 1.32
C VAL A 265 -30.16 10.15 0.92
N TYR A 266 -30.02 10.68 -0.28
CA TYR A 266 -31.05 11.47 -0.96
C TYR A 266 -31.41 10.74 -2.24
N LYS A 267 -32.70 10.43 -2.42
CA LYS A 267 -33.19 9.67 -3.57
C LYS A 267 -33.82 10.59 -4.59
N GLN A 268 -33.63 10.24 -5.85
CA GLN A 268 -34.31 10.82 -6.99
C GLN A 268 -34.81 9.65 -7.85
N ASP A 269 -36.08 9.69 -8.26
CA ASP A 269 -36.72 8.62 -9.05
C ASP A 269 -36.58 7.20 -8.42
N GLY A 270 -36.60 7.15 -7.10
CA GLY A 270 -36.49 5.89 -6.33
C GLY A 270 -35.07 5.39 -6.08
N LEU A 271 -34.07 5.94 -6.74
CA LEU A 271 -32.65 5.57 -6.59
C LEU A 271 -31.87 6.63 -5.83
N VAL A 272 -30.79 6.22 -5.17
CA VAL A 272 -29.87 7.13 -4.49
C VAL A 272 -29.11 7.95 -5.51
N SER A 273 -29.26 9.29 -5.43
CA SER A 273 -28.55 10.25 -6.28
C SER A 273 -27.39 10.93 -5.53
N ARG A 274 -27.58 11.24 -4.25
CA ARG A 274 -26.58 11.92 -3.41
C ARG A 274 -26.49 11.26 -2.05
N VAL A 275 -25.30 11.32 -1.45
CA VAL A 275 -25.04 10.75 -0.11
C VAL A 275 -24.33 11.80 0.73
N ARG A 276 -24.81 12.02 1.95
CA ARG A 276 -24.17 12.81 2.98
C ARG A 276 -23.42 11.87 3.93
N VAL A 277 -22.16 12.16 4.15
CA VAL A 277 -21.25 11.41 5.03
C VAL A 277 -20.89 12.28 6.21
N ASP A 278 -20.97 11.75 7.42
CA ASP A 278 -20.37 12.33 8.61
C ASP A 278 -18.87 12.01 8.60
N MET A 279 -18.05 13.01 8.29
CA MET A 279 -16.59 12.86 8.18
C MET A 279 -15.86 12.93 9.53
N GLY A 280 -16.59 13.35 10.58
CA GLY A 280 -16.04 13.58 11.90
C GLY A 280 -15.49 14.99 12.08
N LYS A 281 -14.86 15.21 13.24
CA LYS A 281 -14.36 16.54 13.64
C LYS A 281 -13.05 16.86 12.93
N ALA A 282 -12.93 18.08 12.44
CA ALA A 282 -11.66 18.59 11.91
C ALA A 282 -10.66 18.86 13.05
N GLU A 283 -9.42 18.49 12.82
CA GLU A 283 -8.31 18.78 13.76
C GLU A 283 -7.48 19.96 13.23
N LEU A 284 -7.26 20.94 14.09
CA LEU A 284 -6.50 22.17 13.79
C LEU A 284 -5.21 22.30 14.60
N ASN A 285 -4.97 21.41 15.56
CA ASN A 285 -3.75 21.42 16.35
C ASN A 285 -2.57 20.88 15.52
N PRO A 286 -1.52 21.68 15.28
CA PRO A 286 -0.38 21.26 14.46
C PRO A 286 0.32 19.98 14.91
N LYS A 287 0.31 19.68 16.21
CA LYS A 287 0.90 18.45 16.75
C LYS A 287 0.16 17.19 16.26
N ASN A 288 -1.17 17.30 16.07
CA ASN A 288 -2.01 16.19 15.63
C ASN A 288 -2.13 16.12 14.09
N ILE A 289 -1.70 17.20 13.38
CA ILE A 289 -1.65 17.26 11.92
C ILE A 289 -0.28 16.81 11.39
N PRO A 290 0.67 16.46 12.18
CA PRO A 290 2.13 16.52 12.21
C PRO A 290 2.73 17.62 11.31
N VAL A 291 2.66 18.87 11.81
CA VAL A 291 3.31 20.04 11.17
C VAL A 291 4.38 20.61 12.10
N ALA A 292 5.60 20.80 11.59
CA ALA A 292 6.76 21.29 12.33
C ALA A 292 6.71 22.83 12.47
N MET A 293 5.65 23.36 13.10
CA MET A 293 5.44 24.77 13.40
C MET A 293 5.05 24.95 14.87
N ALA A 294 5.72 25.86 15.58
CA ALA A 294 5.44 26.16 17.00
C ALA A 294 4.26 27.15 17.15
N LYS A 295 3.07 26.71 16.76
CA LYS A 295 1.81 27.46 16.82
C LYS A 295 0.72 26.61 17.48
N THR A 296 -0.35 27.23 17.94
CA THR A 296 -1.56 26.54 18.44
C THR A 296 -2.50 26.12 17.33
N LYS A 297 -2.55 26.89 16.26
CA LYS A 297 -3.22 26.63 14.99
C LYS A 297 -2.37 27.24 13.87
N ILE A 298 -2.45 26.69 12.68
CA ILE A 298 -1.81 27.22 11.48
C ILE A 298 -2.93 27.70 10.54
N ILE A 299 -3.22 28.98 10.60
CA ILE A 299 -4.28 29.63 9.82
C ILE A 299 -3.66 30.86 9.16
N ASN A 300 -3.59 30.88 7.83
CA ASN A 300 -3.00 31.97 7.04
C ASN A 300 -1.55 32.33 7.47
N GLU A 301 -0.78 31.34 7.91
CA GLU A 301 0.58 31.56 8.40
C GLU A 301 1.58 31.52 7.25
N PRO A 302 2.60 32.40 7.27
CA PRO A 302 3.67 32.36 6.28
C PRO A 302 4.51 31.11 6.45
N ALA A 303 4.83 30.46 5.34
CA ALA A 303 5.72 29.31 5.25
C ALA A 303 6.54 29.34 3.99
N PHE A 304 7.82 28.94 4.07
CA PHE A 304 8.69 28.84 2.93
C PHE A 304 8.74 27.40 2.41
N ILE A 305 8.32 27.21 1.17
CA ILE A 305 8.34 25.93 0.48
C ILE A 305 9.15 26.10 -0.79
N ASP A 306 10.24 25.36 -0.93
CA ASP A 306 11.18 25.45 -2.06
C ASP A 306 11.63 26.90 -2.35
N GLY A 307 11.91 27.66 -1.28
CA GLY A 307 12.38 29.07 -1.36
C GLY A 307 11.31 30.10 -1.70
N VAL A 308 10.05 29.70 -1.86
CA VAL A 308 8.90 30.58 -2.13
C VAL A 308 8.06 30.71 -0.86
N GLU A 309 7.65 31.92 -0.53
CA GLU A 309 6.76 32.19 0.60
C GLU A 309 5.29 31.95 0.19
N TYR A 310 4.61 31.11 0.98
CA TYR A 310 3.18 30.84 0.88
C TYR A 310 2.49 31.16 2.19
N LYS A 311 1.21 31.51 2.13
CA LYS A 311 0.33 31.57 3.30
C LYS A 311 -0.46 30.26 3.36
N ILE A 312 -0.24 29.49 4.43
CA ILE A 312 -0.79 28.16 4.58
C ILE A 312 -1.81 28.07 5.70
N THR A 313 -2.79 27.20 5.53
CA THR A 313 -3.70 26.76 6.59
C THR A 313 -3.66 25.24 6.66
N CYS A 314 -3.39 24.68 7.84
CA CYS A 314 -3.27 23.24 8.02
C CYS A 314 -4.47 22.66 8.74
N VAL A 315 -5.03 21.59 8.21
CA VAL A 315 -6.21 20.89 8.74
C VAL A 315 -5.97 19.38 8.63
N SER A 316 -6.41 18.60 9.62
CA SER A 316 -6.51 17.15 9.46
C SER A 316 -7.97 16.70 9.47
N MET A 317 -8.32 15.85 8.53
CA MET A 317 -9.57 15.10 8.46
C MET A 317 -9.34 13.60 8.71
N GLY A 318 -8.32 13.28 9.53
CA GLY A 318 -7.79 11.93 9.72
C GLY A 318 -6.53 11.66 8.90
N ASN A 319 -6.22 12.55 7.99
CA ASN A 319 -4.98 12.66 7.22
C ASN A 319 -4.59 14.16 7.09
N PRO A 320 -3.30 14.50 6.92
CA PRO A 320 -2.82 15.88 6.91
C PRO A 320 -3.13 16.59 5.58
N HIS A 321 -3.62 17.82 5.67
CA HIS A 321 -3.90 18.71 4.55
C HIS A 321 -3.26 20.09 4.77
N CYS A 322 -2.65 20.63 3.72
CA CYS A 322 -2.10 21.99 3.66
C CYS A 322 -2.84 22.78 2.58
N VAL A 323 -3.62 23.76 3.00
CA VAL A 323 -4.46 24.59 2.12
C VAL A 323 -3.79 25.92 1.84
N VAL A 324 -3.67 26.26 0.56
CA VAL A 324 -3.11 27.51 0.04
C VAL A 324 -4.18 28.23 -0.77
N PHE A 325 -4.57 29.44 -0.33
CA PHE A 325 -5.49 30.28 -1.09
C PHE A 325 -4.71 31.09 -2.12
N CYS A 326 -5.13 31.02 -3.39
CA CYS A 326 -4.49 31.71 -4.51
C CYS A 326 -5.51 32.03 -5.63
N ASP A 327 -5.27 33.12 -6.37
CA ASP A 327 -6.20 33.58 -7.39
C ASP A 327 -6.11 32.75 -8.68
N ASN A 328 -4.96 32.19 -8.99
CA ASN A 328 -4.64 31.60 -10.29
C ASN A 328 -4.34 30.10 -10.21
N ILE A 329 -5.37 29.30 -9.79
CA ILE A 329 -5.21 27.85 -9.69
C ILE A 329 -5.14 27.16 -11.06
N ASP A 330 -5.71 27.75 -12.11
CA ASP A 330 -5.77 27.12 -13.44
C ASP A 330 -4.40 27.14 -14.15
N SER A 331 -3.60 28.17 -13.91
CA SER A 331 -2.23 28.30 -14.47
C SER A 331 -1.16 27.74 -13.55
N LEU A 332 -1.52 27.19 -12.39
CA LEU A 332 -0.55 26.61 -11.45
C LEU A 332 0.04 25.33 -12.03
N ASP A 333 1.36 25.27 -12.11
CA ASP A 333 2.12 24.06 -12.42
C ASP A 333 2.15 23.16 -11.16
N ILE A 334 1.05 22.41 -10.93
CA ILE A 334 0.88 21.60 -9.74
C ILE A 334 1.85 20.41 -9.70
N GLU A 335 2.27 19.91 -10.87
CA GLU A 335 3.27 18.85 -10.99
C GLU A 335 4.63 19.28 -10.48
N LYS A 336 4.93 20.58 -10.53
CA LYS A 336 6.15 21.16 -9.98
C LYS A 336 6.01 21.52 -8.50
N VAL A 337 4.92 22.17 -8.14
CA VAL A 337 4.73 22.73 -6.78
C VAL A 337 4.27 21.65 -5.79
N GLY A 338 3.40 20.72 -6.23
CA GLY A 338 2.84 19.68 -5.37
C GLY A 338 3.89 18.82 -4.66
N PRO A 339 4.89 18.26 -5.37
CA PRO A 339 5.98 17.50 -4.74
C PRO A 339 6.79 18.31 -3.72
N ALA A 340 6.96 19.63 -3.94
CA ALA A 340 7.66 20.49 -3.01
C ALA A 340 6.91 20.65 -1.67
N PHE A 341 5.57 20.73 -1.72
CA PHE A 341 4.73 20.72 -0.51
C PHE A 341 4.75 19.34 0.15
N GLU A 342 4.48 18.28 -0.61
CA GLU A 342 4.41 16.91 -0.10
C GLU A 342 5.66 16.51 0.68
N ASN A 343 6.85 16.87 0.16
CA ASN A 343 8.14 16.45 0.71
C ASN A 343 8.82 17.55 1.54
N SER A 344 8.14 18.65 1.84
CA SER A 344 8.69 19.72 2.65
C SER A 344 9.04 19.23 4.06
N PRO A 345 10.20 19.62 4.64
CA PRO A 345 10.56 19.34 6.03
C PRO A 345 9.53 19.86 7.04
N LEU A 346 8.68 20.80 6.63
CA LEU A 346 7.57 21.30 7.44
C LEU A 346 6.54 20.19 7.76
N PHE A 347 6.45 19.15 6.91
CA PHE A 347 5.49 18.04 7.03
C PHE A 347 6.24 16.71 7.17
N PRO A 348 6.64 16.31 8.39
CA PRO A 348 7.45 15.10 8.62
C PRO A 348 6.82 13.80 8.12
N GLU A 349 5.48 13.74 8.07
CA GLU A 349 4.72 12.59 7.57
C GLU A 349 4.20 12.81 6.14
N ARG A 350 4.72 13.82 5.44
CA ARG A 350 4.21 14.32 4.18
C ARG A 350 2.77 14.86 4.29
N VAL A 351 2.27 15.52 3.27
CA VAL A 351 0.99 16.23 3.31
C VAL A 351 0.28 16.16 1.95
N ASN A 352 -1.06 16.21 1.97
CA ASN A 352 -1.83 16.57 0.79
C ASN A 352 -1.85 18.10 0.68
N ALA A 353 -1.60 18.64 -0.50
CA ALA A 353 -1.56 20.08 -0.73
C ALA A 353 -2.76 20.51 -1.61
N GLU A 354 -3.60 21.39 -1.10
CA GLU A 354 -4.75 21.93 -1.77
C GLU A 354 -4.53 23.39 -2.18
N PHE A 355 -4.63 23.68 -3.47
CA PHE A 355 -4.56 25.02 -4.03
C PHE A 355 -5.98 25.50 -4.35
N VAL A 356 -6.38 26.63 -3.76
CA VAL A 356 -7.78 27.01 -3.61
C VAL A 356 -8.04 28.42 -4.08
N LYS A 357 -9.07 28.60 -4.91
CA LYS A 357 -9.62 29.88 -5.29
C LYS A 357 -11.00 30.09 -4.67
N VAL A 358 -11.16 31.16 -3.93
CA VAL A 358 -12.47 31.59 -3.43
C VAL A 358 -13.23 32.21 -4.61
N VAL A 359 -14.40 31.68 -4.94
CA VAL A 359 -15.28 32.21 -6.00
C VAL A 359 -16.26 33.20 -5.42
N ASP A 360 -16.94 32.83 -4.35
CA ASP A 360 -17.85 33.64 -3.55
C ASP A 360 -17.91 33.09 -2.10
N SER A 361 -18.83 33.64 -1.29
CA SER A 361 -18.96 33.29 0.12
C SER A 361 -19.34 31.83 0.39
N ASN A 362 -19.82 31.10 -0.61
CA ASN A 362 -20.31 29.72 -0.48
C ASN A 362 -19.77 28.81 -1.57
N THR A 363 -18.87 29.30 -2.43
CA THR A 363 -18.30 28.53 -3.55
C THR A 363 -16.79 28.71 -3.60
N ILE A 364 -16.08 27.59 -3.60
CA ILE A 364 -14.62 27.53 -3.72
C ILE A 364 -14.25 26.52 -4.80
N ARG A 365 -13.14 26.77 -5.51
CA ARG A 365 -12.56 25.84 -6.47
C ARG A 365 -11.23 25.35 -5.93
N MET A 366 -10.93 24.06 -6.10
CA MET A 366 -9.67 23.49 -5.65
C MET A 366 -9.03 22.60 -6.69
N ARG A 367 -7.70 22.56 -6.64
CA ARG A 367 -6.86 21.50 -7.20
C ARG A 367 -6.08 20.89 -6.06
N VAL A 368 -5.83 19.59 -6.11
CA VAL A 368 -5.17 18.86 -5.04
C VAL A 368 -4.01 18.03 -5.57
N TRP A 369 -2.91 18.08 -4.83
CA TRP A 369 -1.81 17.13 -4.93
C TRP A 369 -1.91 16.18 -3.74
N GLU A 370 -2.30 14.94 -4.00
CA GLU A 370 -2.44 13.94 -2.94
C GLU A 370 -1.12 13.23 -2.66
N ARG A 371 -0.83 13.06 -1.39
CA ARG A 371 0.35 12.37 -0.86
C ARG A 371 0.48 10.96 -1.46
N GLY A 372 1.55 10.75 -2.24
CA GLY A 372 1.85 9.48 -2.90
C GLY A 372 1.07 9.19 -4.17
N SER A 373 0.13 10.08 -4.59
CA SER A 373 -0.73 9.84 -5.76
C SER A 373 -0.63 10.92 -6.84
N GLY A 374 -0.10 12.11 -6.50
CA GLY A 374 -0.04 13.22 -7.44
C GLY A 374 -1.33 14.02 -7.56
N GLU A 375 -1.56 14.74 -8.67
CA GLU A 375 -2.81 15.45 -8.90
C GLU A 375 -3.94 14.46 -9.17
N THR A 376 -4.98 14.49 -8.33
CA THR A 376 -6.18 13.65 -8.47
C THR A 376 -7.41 14.47 -8.83
N TRP A 377 -8.45 13.80 -9.34
CA TRP A 377 -9.69 14.45 -9.74
C TRP A 377 -10.62 14.72 -8.57
N ALA A 378 -10.49 13.95 -7.48
CA ALA A 378 -11.43 13.97 -6.37
C ALA A 378 -10.77 13.54 -5.05
N CYS A 379 -10.62 14.49 -4.14
CA CYS A 379 -10.19 14.22 -2.76
C CYS A 379 -11.28 14.68 -1.78
N GLY A 380 -12.00 13.73 -1.19
CA GLY A 380 -13.10 14.02 -0.25
C GLY A 380 -12.63 14.67 1.05
N THR A 381 -11.55 14.17 1.65
CA THR A 381 -10.95 14.75 2.87
C THR A 381 -10.33 16.12 2.59
N GLY A 382 -9.71 16.29 1.41
CA GLY A 382 -9.18 17.57 0.95
C GLY A 382 -10.30 18.62 0.79
N ALA A 383 -11.43 18.25 0.19
CA ALA A 383 -12.58 19.15 0.09
C ALA A 383 -13.11 19.58 1.48
N CYS A 384 -13.17 18.65 2.44
CA CYS A 384 -13.54 18.98 3.82
C CYS A 384 -12.50 19.94 4.46
N ALA A 385 -11.22 19.66 4.30
CA ALA A 385 -10.14 20.50 4.84
C ALA A 385 -10.17 21.92 4.25
N VAL A 386 -10.43 22.04 2.94
CA VAL A 386 -10.57 23.33 2.25
C VAL A 386 -11.76 24.13 2.76
N ALA A 387 -12.91 23.51 2.96
CA ALA A 387 -14.07 24.19 3.52
C ALA A 387 -13.82 24.66 4.98
N VAL A 388 -13.20 23.83 5.80
CA VAL A 388 -12.77 24.20 7.15
C VAL A 388 -11.79 25.37 7.11
N ALA A 389 -10.76 25.28 6.25
CA ALA A 389 -9.79 26.36 6.08
C ALA A 389 -10.45 27.66 5.60
N ALA A 390 -11.41 27.58 4.68
CA ALA A 390 -12.15 28.78 4.21
C ALA A 390 -12.95 29.46 5.33
N VAL A 391 -13.57 28.69 6.21
CA VAL A 391 -14.29 29.23 7.37
C VAL A 391 -13.31 29.83 8.38
N GLU A 392 -12.21 29.15 8.73
CA GLU A 392 -11.23 29.63 9.70
C GLU A 392 -10.50 30.90 9.21
N ASN A 393 -10.39 31.10 7.87
CA ASN A 393 -9.87 32.32 7.26
C ASN A 393 -10.92 33.42 7.04
N GLY A 394 -12.20 33.15 7.34
CA GLY A 394 -13.29 34.14 7.19
C GLY A 394 -13.80 34.32 5.77
N TYR A 395 -13.45 33.44 4.82
CA TYR A 395 -13.97 33.48 3.45
C TYR A 395 -15.38 32.90 3.33
N CYS A 396 -15.69 31.91 4.14
CA CYS A 396 -17.01 31.27 4.21
C CYS A 396 -17.53 31.28 5.63
N LYS A 397 -18.84 31.02 5.80
CA LYS A 397 -19.46 30.97 7.13
C LYS A 397 -19.64 29.56 7.62
N LYS A 398 -19.43 29.39 8.93
CA LYS A 398 -19.69 28.14 9.62
C LYS A 398 -21.19 27.83 9.64
N ASN A 399 -21.54 26.56 9.65
CA ASN A 399 -22.91 26.05 9.58
C ASN A 399 -23.66 26.33 8.28
N GLU A 400 -23.03 26.91 7.27
CA GLU A 400 -23.57 27.04 5.91
C GLU A 400 -23.03 25.94 4.99
N ASP A 401 -23.76 25.63 3.92
CA ASP A 401 -23.32 24.69 2.89
C ASP A 401 -22.32 25.39 1.96
N ILE A 402 -21.14 24.82 1.80
CA ILE A 402 -20.05 25.34 0.97
C ILE A 402 -19.86 24.38 -0.21
N THR A 403 -20.02 24.87 -1.42
CA THR A 403 -19.74 24.11 -2.64
C THR A 403 -18.26 24.15 -2.95
N VAL A 404 -17.62 22.98 -2.94
CA VAL A 404 -16.22 22.79 -3.35
C VAL A 404 -16.21 22.17 -4.74
N LYS A 405 -15.71 22.92 -5.72
CA LYS A 405 -15.59 22.49 -7.12
C LYS A 405 -14.22 21.86 -7.34
N LEU A 406 -14.20 20.58 -7.67
CA LEU A 406 -13.02 19.80 -8.03
C LEU A 406 -13.02 19.48 -9.53
N LYS A 407 -11.93 18.92 -10.02
CA LYS A 407 -11.79 18.50 -11.42
C LYS A 407 -12.81 17.41 -11.81
N GLY A 408 -13.13 16.51 -10.87
CA GLY A 408 -14.07 15.40 -11.08
C GLY A 408 -15.53 15.75 -10.82
N GLY A 409 -15.84 16.91 -10.21
CA GLY A 409 -17.20 17.34 -9.89
C GLY A 409 -17.30 18.13 -8.59
N ASP A 410 -18.53 18.42 -8.18
CA ASP A 410 -18.81 19.28 -7.04
C ASP A 410 -19.14 18.45 -5.79
N LEU A 411 -18.61 18.90 -4.65
CA LEU A 411 -18.96 18.41 -3.32
C LEU A 411 -19.56 19.56 -2.50
N VAL A 412 -20.56 19.26 -1.69
CA VAL A 412 -21.12 20.20 -0.73
C VAL A 412 -20.65 19.84 0.67
N ILE A 413 -19.93 20.75 1.29
CA ILE A 413 -19.35 20.56 2.63
C ILE A 413 -20.06 21.47 3.61
N LYS A 414 -20.39 20.93 4.78
CA LYS A 414 -20.94 21.72 5.90
C LYS A 414 -20.07 21.53 7.13
N TYR A 415 -19.35 22.56 7.51
CA TYR A 415 -18.53 22.58 8.73
C TYR A 415 -19.37 23.13 9.88
N THR A 416 -19.54 22.29 10.91
CA THR A 416 -20.29 22.63 12.13
C THR A 416 -19.35 22.66 13.35
N ASP A 417 -19.88 22.92 14.54
CA ASP A 417 -19.10 22.87 15.78
C ASP A 417 -18.71 21.44 16.17
N ASP A 418 -19.52 20.46 15.79
CA ASP A 418 -19.38 19.07 16.21
C ASP A 418 -18.69 18.22 15.14
N THR A 419 -18.93 18.48 13.85
CA THR A 419 -18.46 17.61 12.78
C THR A 419 -18.39 18.34 11.44
N VAL A 420 -17.78 17.69 10.44
CA VAL A 420 -17.81 18.10 9.03
C VAL A 420 -18.64 17.11 8.25
N PHE A 421 -19.66 17.59 7.56
CA PHE A 421 -20.46 16.79 6.64
C PHE A 421 -19.98 16.97 5.20
N LEU A 422 -19.85 15.87 4.48
CA LEU A 422 -19.57 15.86 3.04
C LEU A 422 -20.78 15.29 2.32
N THR A 423 -21.32 16.02 1.35
CA THR A 423 -22.41 15.55 0.47
C THR A 423 -21.93 15.55 -0.98
N GLY A 424 -22.10 14.45 -1.67
CA GLY A 424 -21.75 14.30 -3.09
C GLY A 424 -22.57 13.23 -3.78
N ASN A 425 -22.45 13.15 -5.09
CA ASN A 425 -23.10 12.13 -5.90
C ASN A 425 -22.42 10.75 -5.71
N ALA A 426 -23.14 9.72 -6.11
CA ALA A 426 -22.67 8.36 -6.27
C ALA A 426 -23.39 7.77 -7.49
N GLU A 427 -22.62 7.20 -8.40
CA GLU A 427 -23.15 6.74 -9.69
C GLU A 427 -22.70 5.32 -9.99
N THR A 428 -23.61 4.52 -10.53
CA THR A 428 -23.32 3.18 -11.04
C THR A 428 -22.90 3.30 -12.50
N CYS A 429 -21.66 2.89 -12.80
CA CYS A 429 -21.14 2.91 -14.18
C CYS A 429 -21.61 1.71 -14.98
N LEU A 430 -21.50 0.52 -14.36
CA LEU A 430 -21.97 -0.74 -14.96
C LEU A 430 -22.17 -1.83 -13.90
N LEU A 431 -23.08 -2.75 -14.21
CA LEU A 431 -23.29 -4.01 -13.51
C LEU A 431 -22.79 -5.14 -14.40
N TYR A 432 -21.91 -6.00 -13.91
CA TYR A 432 -21.34 -7.06 -14.72
C TYR A 432 -21.05 -8.34 -13.92
N THR A 433 -21.06 -9.45 -14.65
CA THR A 433 -20.60 -10.75 -14.16
C THR A 433 -19.29 -11.07 -14.86
N SER A 434 -18.18 -11.17 -14.15
CA SER A 434 -16.94 -11.68 -14.71
C SER A 434 -17.04 -13.18 -14.95
N PRO A 435 -16.61 -13.69 -16.10
CA PRO A 435 -16.57 -15.13 -16.37
C PRO A 435 -15.54 -15.85 -15.50
#